data_546a1950b8995c2e3a1e4f1e48556c17
#
_entry.id   546a1950b8995c2e3a1e4f1e48556c17
#
_cell.length_a   1.000
_cell.length_b   1.000
_cell.length_c   1.000
_cell.angle_alpha   90.00
_cell.angle_beta   90.00
_cell.angle_gamma   90.00
#
_symmetry.space_group_name_H-M   'P 1'
#
loop_
_entity.id
_entity.type
_entity.pdbx_description
1 polymer ?
#
loop_
_entity_poly.entity_id
_entity_poly.type
_entity_poly.pdbx_seq_one_letter_code
_entity_poly.pdbx_strand_id
1 'polypeptide(L)'
;GEQKQRALQALTRVGMVHFAHQRVSPPSGGQQQRVAIARALMQQAKVILADEPIASLDPESARIVMDTLRDINQNDGITVVVTLHQVDYALRYCERIVALRQGHVFYDGSSQQFDNERFDHLYRSINRVEENAKAA
;
A
#
# COMPACT_ATOMS: atom_id res chain seq x y z
N GLY A 1 7.01 27.31 14.88
CA GLY A 1 6.14 27.86 13.85
C GLY A 1 5.07 26.87 13.40
N GLU A 2 4.18 27.35 12.57
CA GLU A 2 3.10 26.54 12.01
C GLU A 2 3.58 25.29 11.25
N GLN A 3 4.65 25.45 10.47
CA GLN A 3 5.19 24.31 9.69
C GLN A 3 5.76 23.22 10.59
N LYS A 4 6.41 23.60 11.69
CA LYS A 4 6.92 22.63 12.67
C LYS A 4 5.79 21.86 13.34
N GLN A 5 4.70 22.54 13.73
CA GLN A 5 3.53 21.88 14.31
C GLN A 5 2.87 20.93 13.32
N ARG A 6 2.75 21.32 12.05
CA ARG A 6 2.18 20.47 11.01
C ARG A 6 3.03 19.23 10.77
N ALA A 7 4.36 19.39 10.80
CA ALA A 7 5.28 18.26 10.68
C ALA A 7 5.12 17.28 11.85
N LEU A 8 5.02 17.79 13.08
CA LEU A 8 4.80 16.96 14.26
C LEU A 8 3.45 16.26 14.22
N GLN A 9 2.40 16.91 13.74
CA GLN A 9 1.09 16.29 13.55
C GLN A 9 1.14 15.17 12.51
N ALA A 10 1.82 15.40 11.39
CA ALA A 10 1.96 14.39 10.36
C ALA A 10 2.74 13.18 10.87
N LEU A 11 3.85 13.40 11.59
CA LEU A 11 4.62 12.31 12.20
C LEU A 11 3.82 11.55 13.26
N THR A 12 3.00 12.25 14.02
CA THR A 12 2.09 11.62 15.01
C THR A 12 1.08 10.71 14.32
N ARG A 13 0.50 11.15 13.19
CA ARG A 13 -0.47 10.38 12.40
C ARG A 13 0.12 9.06 11.91
N VAL A 14 1.39 9.01 11.60
CA VAL A 14 2.07 7.81 11.12
C VAL A 14 2.82 7.05 12.22
N GLY A 15 2.70 7.50 13.48
CA GLY A 15 3.33 6.83 14.61
C GLY A 15 4.84 7.04 14.70
N MET A 16 5.35 8.13 14.13
CA MET A 16 6.79 8.38 14.01
C MET A 16 7.25 9.66 14.73
N VAL A 17 6.44 10.21 15.62
CA VAL A 17 6.73 11.48 16.28
C VAL A 17 8.03 11.45 17.08
N HIS A 18 8.39 10.31 17.64
CA HIS A 18 9.63 10.14 18.41
C HIS A 18 10.88 10.34 17.55
N PHE A 19 10.81 10.15 16.25
CA PHE A 19 11.92 10.40 15.32
C PHE A 19 12.20 11.89 15.10
N ALA A 20 11.28 12.78 15.44
CA ALA A 20 11.48 14.21 15.29
C ALA A 20 12.61 14.75 16.18
N HIS A 21 12.91 14.08 17.27
CA HIS A 21 13.84 14.53 18.30
C HIS A 21 15.09 13.65 18.46
N GLN A 22 15.19 12.60 17.65
CA GLN A 22 16.30 11.65 17.78
C GLN A 22 17.16 11.63 16.51
N ARG A 23 18.45 11.76 16.69
CA ARG A 23 19.41 11.36 15.67
C ARG A 23 19.54 9.85 15.74
N VAL A 24 18.80 9.15 14.92
CA VAL A 24 18.72 7.70 14.99
C VAL A 24 19.50 7.06 13.86
N SER A 25 19.94 5.83 14.10
CA SER A 25 20.32 4.87 13.08
C SER A 25 19.35 4.91 11.89
N PRO A 26 19.78 4.50 10.70
CA PRO A 26 18.90 4.52 9.52
C PRO A 26 17.54 3.89 9.83
N PRO A 27 16.43 4.50 9.42
CA PRO A 27 15.12 3.95 9.67
C PRO A 27 14.92 2.62 8.95
N SER A 28 14.13 1.72 9.55
CA SER A 28 13.71 0.47 8.90
C SER A 28 12.89 0.75 7.64
N GLY A 29 12.68 -0.27 6.81
CA GLY A 29 11.86 -0.15 5.60
C GLY A 29 10.44 0.35 5.90
N GLY A 30 9.78 -0.20 6.95
CA GLY A 30 8.46 0.24 7.38
C GLY A 30 8.45 1.67 7.90
N GLN A 31 9.49 2.06 8.63
CA GLN A 31 9.64 3.43 9.11
C GLN A 31 9.86 4.41 7.97
N GLN A 32 10.65 4.04 6.96
CA GLN A 32 10.84 4.85 5.75
C GLN A 32 9.51 5.07 5.03
N GLN A 33 8.68 4.04 4.91
CA GLN A 33 7.37 4.16 4.28
C GLN A 33 6.47 5.12 5.05
N ARG A 34 6.46 5.02 6.37
CA ARG A 34 5.64 5.92 7.20
C ARG A 34 6.12 7.37 7.13
N VAL A 35 7.42 7.61 7.07
CA VAL A 35 7.95 8.97 6.88
C VAL A 35 7.55 9.52 5.50
N ALA A 36 7.59 8.70 4.46
CA ALA A 36 7.13 9.11 3.12
C ALA A 36 5.64 9.49 3.13
N ILE A 37 4.81 8.75 3.84
CA ILE A 37 3.39 9.07 4.02
C ILE A 37 3.22 10.40 4.77
N ALA A 38 4.00 10.63 5.84
CA ALA A 38 3.98 11.90 6.57
C ALA A 38 4.34 13.08 5.66
N ARG A 39 5.30 12.92 4.77
CA ARG A 39 5.65 13.95 3.78
C ARG A 39 4.49 14.26 2.84
N ALA A 40 3.78 13.25 2.37
CA ALA A 40 2.59 13.43 1.54
C ALA A 40 1.50 14.21 2.29
N LEU A 41 1.29 13.92 3.57
CA LEU A 41 0.35 14.67 4.42
C LEU A 41 0.78 16.14 4.56
N MET A 42 2.06 16.39 4.75
CA MET A 42 2.62 17.75 4.82
C MET A 42 2.37 18.55 3.54
N GLN A 43 2.44 17.88 2.39
CA GLN A 43 2.20 18.48 1.09
C GLN A 43 0.72 18.66 0.78
N GLN A 44 -0.15 18.27 1.70
CA GLN A 44 -1.62 18.31 1.52
C GLN A 44 -2.07 17.56 0.27
N ALA A 45 -1.47 16.40 0.05
CA ALA A 45 -1.78 15.55 -1.08
C ALA A 45 -3.24 15.13 -1.07
N LYS A 46 -3.87 15.16 -2.23
CA LYS A 46 -5.25 14.65 -2.42
C LYS A 46 -5.26 13.20 -2.86
N VAL A 47 -4.15 12.76 -3.43
CA VAL A 47 -3.94 11.38 -3.89
C VAL A 47 -2.56 10.94 -3.42
N ILE A 48 -2.49 9.76 -2.86
CA ILE A 48 -1.23 9.11 -2.49
C ILE A 48 -1.05 7.89 -3.39
N LEU A 49 0.09 7.84 -4.06
CA LEU A 49 0.51 6.69 -4.85
C LEU A 49 1.54 5.92 -4.06
N ALA A 50 1.20 4.72 -3.62
CA ALA A 50 2.09 3.86 -2.85
C ALA A 50 2.47 2.64 -3.69
N ASP A 51 3.68 2.67 -4.22
CA ASP A 51 4.18 1.61 -5.11
C ASP A 51 4.87 0.52 -4.29
N GLU A 52 4.24 -0.65 -4.22
CA GLU A 52 4.71 -1.81 -3.46
C GLU A 52 5.15 -1.46 -2.03
N PRO A 53 4.28 -0.80 -1.23
CA PRO A 53 4.71 -0.19 0.04
C PRO A 53 5.08 -1.21 1.10
N ILE A 54 4.71 -2.47 0.92
CA ILE A 54 4.98 -3.54 1.90
C ILE A 54 5.94 -4.61 1.37
N ALA A 55 6.50 -4.41 0.17
CA ALA A 55 7.49 -5.32 -0.37
C ALA A 55 8.71 -5.39 0.58
N SER A 56 9.15 -6.59 0.89
CA SER A 56 10.30 -6.86 1.76
C SER A 56 10.11 -6.45 3.23
N LEU A 57 8.87 -6.14 3.67
CA LEU A 57 8.57 -5.88 5.07
C LEU A 57 8.14 -7.16 5.78
N ASP A 58 8.48 -7.24 7.07
CA ASP A 58 7.93 -8.28 7.93
C ASP A 58 6.41 -8.06 8.11
N PRO A 59 5.64 -9.09 8.51
CA PRO A 59 4.18 -8.98 8.62
C PRO A 59 3.69 -7.85 9.53
N GLU A 60 4.35 -7.60 10.64
CA GLU A 60 3.95 -6.54 11.56
C GLU A 60 4.18 -5.15 10.97
N SER A 61 5.33 -4.92 10.35
CA SER A 61 5.63 -3.66 9.67
C SER A 61 4.68 -3.43 8.49
N ALA A 62 4.38 -4.46 7.72
CA ALA A 62 3.42 -4.40 6.62
C ALA A 62 2.03 -4.01 7.11
N ARG A 63 1.57 -4.62 8.22
CA ARG A 63 0.29 -4.29 8.84
C ARG A 63 0.21 -2.82 9.24
N ILE A 64 1.24 -2.30 9.89
CA ILE A 64 1.28 -0.90 10.33
C ILE A 64 1.20 0.06 9.14
N VAL A 65 1.95 -0.21 8.08
CA VAL A 65 1.92 0.63 6.87
C VAL A 65 0.53 0.61 6.23
N MET A 66 -0.06 -0.57 6.06
CA MET A 66 -1.39 -0.67 5.43
C MET A 66 -2.49 -0.08 6.31
N ASP A 67 -2.44 -0.28 7.62
CA ASP A 67 -3.38 0.34 8.56
C ASP A 67 -3.29 1.87 8.48
N THR A 68 -2.08 2.42 8.38
CA THR A 68 -1.86 3.86 8.26
C THR A 68 -2.47 4.41 6.97
N LEU A 69 -2.24 3.74 5.84
CA LEU A 69 -2.81 4.15 4.56
C LEU A 69 -4.34 4.09 4.57
N ARG A 70 -4.92 3.05 5.16
CA ARG A 70 -6.38 2.93 5.29
C ARG A 70 -6.96 4.02 6.18
N ASP A 71 -6.32 4.33 7.30
CA ASP A 71 -6.74 5.41 8.20
C ASP A 71 -6.79 6.75 7.47
N ILE A 72 -5.75 7.07 6.71
CA ILE A 72 -5.67 8.31 5.94
C ILE A 72 -6.77 8.36 4.88
N ASN A 73 -7.03 7.26 4.19
CA ASN A 73 -8.12 7.20 3.22
C ASN A 73 -9.48 7.41 3.87
N GLN A 74 -9.77 6.70 4.96
CA GLN A 74 -11.08 6.72 5.59
C GLN A 74 -11.35 8.00 6.37
N ASN A 75 -10.36 8.53 7.07
CA ASN A 75 -10.56 9.67 7.97
C ASN A 75 -10.22 11.02 7.35
N ASP A 76 -9.26 11.06 6.41
CA ASP A 76 -8.85 12.30 5.75
C ASP A 76 -9.46 12.45 4.35
N GLY A 77 -10.13 11.43 3.83
CA GLY A 77 -10.72 11.46 2.50
C GLY A 77 -9.69 11.52 1.37
N ILE A 78 -8.45 11.14 1.65
CA ILE A 78 -7.39 11.11 0.65
C ILE A 78 -7.51 9.82 -0.16
N THR A 79 -7.52 9.92 -1.47
CA THR A 79 -7.50 8.75 -2.36
C THR A 79 -6.13 8.08 -2.26
N VAL A 80 -6.11 6.79 -1.99
CA VAL A 80 -4.88 6.00 -1.94
C VAL A 80 -4.90 4.95 -3.05
N VAL A 81 -3.91 5.00 -3.92
CA VAL A 81 -3.68 3.97 -4.95
C VAL A 81 -2.44 3.20 -4.53
N VAL A 82 -2.59 1.92 -4.30
CA VAL A 82 -1.50 1.07 -3.83
C VAL A 82 -1.30 -0.09 -4.80
N THR A 83 -0.05 -0.35 -5.18
CA THR A 83 0.28 -1.56 -5.93
C THR A 83 0.71 -2.65 -4.95
N LEU A 84 0.16 -3.83 -5.12
CA LEU A 84 0.41 -4.97 -4.23
C LEU A 84 0.55 -6.24 -5.06
N HIS A 85 1.49 -7.10 -4.65
CA HIS A 85 1.57 -8.47 -5.14
C HIS A 85 0.80 -9.43 -4.24
N GLN A 86 0.61 -9.07 -2.98
CA GLN A 86 -0.07 -9.89 -1.99
C GLN A 86 -1.58 -9.66 -2.07
N VAL A 87 -2.30 -10.62 -2.63
CA VAL A 87 -3.74 -10.51 -2.88
C VAL A 87 -4.54 -10.42 -1.58
N ASP A 88 -4.11 -11.12 -0.55
CA ASP A 88 -4.76 -11.09 0.76
C ASP A 88 -4.79 -9.68 1.37
N TYR A 89 -3.70 -8.92 1.24
CA TYR A 89 -3.66 -7.52 1.65
C TYR A 89 -4.60 -6.65 0.82
N ALA A 90 -4.63 -6.84 -0.50
CA ALA A 90 -5.53 -6.10 -1.38
C ALA A 90 -6.99 -6.34 -1.01
N LEU A 91 -7.37 -7.59 -0.75
CA LEU A 91 -8.75 -7.95 -0.35
C LEU A 91 -9.13 -7.38 1.01
N ARG A 92 -8.18 -7.32 1.94
CA ARG A 92 -8.43 -6.84 3.30
C ARG A 92 -8.54 -5.33 3.39
N TYR A 93 -7.69 -4.61 2.64
CA TYR A 93 -7.51 -3.16 2.82
C TYR A 93 -8.17 -2.31 1.74
N CYS A 94 -8.42 -2.86 0.56
CA CYS A 94 -8.89 -2.08 -0.57
C CYS A 94 -10.36 -2.38 -0.87
N GLU A 95 -11.14 -1.33 -1.11
CA GLU A 95 -12.55 -1.46 -1.51
C GLU A 95 -12.67 -1.81 -2.99
N ARG A 96 -11.80 -1.24 -3.82
CA ARG A 96 -11.75 -1.47 -5.26
C ARG A 96 -10.44 -2.14 -5.63
N ILE A 97 -10.53 -3.13 -6.48
CA ILE A 97 -9.37 -3.84 -7.01
C ILE A 97 -9.34 -3.68 -8.52
N VAL A 98 -8.17 -3.31 -9.03
CA VAL A 98 -7.86 -3.34 -10.45
C VAL A 98 -6.75 -4.37 -10.63
N ALA A 99 -7.07 -5.51 -11.23
CA ALA A 99 -6.10 -6.56 -11.45
C ALA A 99 -5.54 -6.48 -12.86
N LEU A 100 -4.21 -6.45 -12.96
CA LEU A 100 -3.49 -6.30 -14.20
C LEU A 100 -2.76 -7.59 -14.55
N ARG A 101 -2.74 -7.89 -15.84
CA ARG A 101 -2.01 -9.03 -16.38
C ARG A 101 -1.46 -8.67 -17.75
N GLN A 102 -0.14 -8.84 -17.92
CA GLN A 102 0.52 -8.59 -19.21
C GLN A 102 0.13 -7.24 -19.83
N GLY A 103 0.06 -6.19 -19.01
CA GLY A 103 -0.30 -4.86 -19.46
C GLY A 103 -1.79 -4.62 -19.69
N HIS A 104 -2.64 -5.59 -19.37
CA HIS A 104 -4.09 -5.47 -19.55
C HIS A 104 -4.85 -5.56 -18.24
N VAL A 105 -5.94 -4.81 -18.13
CA VAL A 105 -6.88 -4.93 -17.02
C VAL A 105 -7.78 -6.14 -17.27
N PHE A 106 -7.76 -7.13 -16.38
CA PHE A 106 -8.67 -8.27 -16.48
C PHE A 106 -9.72 -8.30 -15.37
N TYR A 107 -9.60 -7.46 -14.37
CA TYR A 107 -10.63 -7.23 -13.37
C TYR A 107 -10.58 -5.78 -12.90
N ASP A 108 -11.75 -5.16 -12.79
CA ASP A 108 -11.93 -3.85 -12.18
C ASP A 108 -13.27 -3.86 -11.47
N GLY A 109 -13.23 -3.83 -10.15
CA GLY A 109 -14.46 -3.88 -9.36
C GLY A 109 -14.19 -3.93 -7.88
N SER A 110 -15.24 -4.24 -7.11
CA SER A 110 -15.15 -4.30 -5.66
C SER A 110 -14.32 -5.50 -5.20
N SER A 111 -13.64 -5.34 -4.07
CA SER A 111 -12.91 -6.43 -3.43
C SER A 111 -13.84 -7.54 -2.94
N GLN A 112 -15.09 -7.21 -2.60
CA GLN A 112 -16.08 -8.18 -2.13
C GLN A 112 -16.50 -9.16 -3.24
N GLN A 113 -16.53 -8.70 -4.49
CA GLN A 113 -16.88 -9.54 -5.64
C GLN A 113 -15.68 -10.27 -6.23
N PHE A 114 -14.48 -9.91 -5.80
CA PHE A 114 -13.25 -10.58 -6.20
C PHE A 114 -13.04 -11.79 -5.31
N ASP A 115 -13.64 -12.95 -5.67
CA ASP A 115 -13.52 -14.15 -4.86
C ASP A 115 -12.21 -14.92 -5.14
N ASN A 116 -11.81 -15.73 -4.18
CA ASN A 116 -10.60 -16.52 -4.27
C ASN A 116 -10.64 -17.53 -5.43
N GLU A 117 -11.83 -18.05 -5.78
CA GLU A 117 -11.96 -18.98 -6.90
C GLU A 117 -11.65 -18.31 -8.24
N ARG A 118 -12.15 -17.09 -8.46
CA ARG A 118 -11.83 -16.32 -9.66
C ARG A 118 -10.34 -16.01 -9.73
N PHE A 119 -9.75 -15.63 -8.61
CA PHE A 119 -8.33 -15.35 -8.55
C PHE A 119 -7.52 -16.62 -8.83
N ASP A 120 -7.83 -17.73 -8.16
CA ASP A 120 -7.14 -19.00 -8.37
C ASP A 120 -7.27 -19.49 -9.81
N HIS A 121 -8.46 -19.37 -10.39
CA HIS A 121 -8.69 -19.75 -11.79
C HIS A 121 -7.83 -18.91 -12.74
N LEU A 122 -7.80 -17.60 -12.55
CA LEU A 122 -7.01 -16.68 -13.36
C LEU A 122 -5.51 -16.91 -13.16
N TYR A 123 -5.07 -17.10 -11.92
CA TYR A 123 -3.67 -17.35 -11.60
C TYR A 123 -3.18 -18.66 -12.20
N ARG A 124 -3.98 -19.72 -12.13
CA ARG A 124 -3.67 -21.01 -12.74
C ARG A 124 -3.64 -20.94 -14.25
N SER A 125 -4.55 -20.21 -14.87
CA SER A 125 -4.53 -20.04 -16.32
C SER A 125 -3.34 -19.20 -16.79
N ILE A 126 -2.89 -18.22 -15.99
CA ILE A 126 -1.65 -17.46 -16.24
C ILE A 126 -0.44 -18.41 -16.24
N ASN A 127 -0.30 -19.20 -15.18
CA ASN A 127 0.83 -20.12 -15.03
C ASN A 127 0.87 -21.16 -16.14
N ARG A 128 -0.28 -21.68 -16.57
CA ARG A 128 -0.37 -22.60 -17.73
C ARG A 128 0.12 -21.96 -19.02
N VAL A 129 -0.24 -20.72 -19.27
CA VAL A 129 0.19 -20.00 -20.47
C VAL A 129 1.71 -19.78 -20.43
N GLU A 130 2.25 -19.39 -19.29
CA GLU A 130 3.68 -19.20 -19.11
C GLU A 130 4.47 -20.52 -19.23
N GLU A 131 3.97 -21.59 -18.64
CA GLU A 131 4.56 -22.93 -18.76
C GLU A 131 4.52 -23.42 -20.20
N ASN A 132 3.41 -23.26 -20.89
CA ASN A 132 3.29 -23.62 -22.30
C ASN A 132 4.20 -22.78 -23.19
N ALA A 133 4.37 -21.50 -22.90
CA ALA A 133 5.28 -20.62 -23.62
C ALA A 133 6.75 -21.03 -23.41
N LYS A 134 7.10 -21.51 -22.20
CA LYS A 134 8.44 -22.00 -21.89
C LYS A 134 8.72 -23.37 -22.48
N ALA A 135 7.70 -24.21 -22.68
CA ALA A 135 7.81 -25.55 -23.25
C ALA A 135 7.83 -25.55 -24.78
N ALA A 136 7.49 -24.45 -25.41
CA ALA A 136 7.58 -24.25 -26.85
C ALA A 136 8.93 -23.59 -27.19
#